data_de50e3ba9035dc17c80add27e2da4196
#
_entry.id   de50e3ba9035dc17c80add27e2da4196
#
_cell.length_a   1.000
_cell.length_b   1.000
_cell.length_c   1.000
_cell.angle_alpha   90.00
_cell.angle_beta   90.00
_cell.angle_gamma   90.00
#
_symmetry.space_group_name_H-M   'P 1'
#
loop_
_entity.id
_entity.type
_entity.pdbx_description
1 polymer ?
#
loop_
_entity_poly.entity_id
_entity_poly.type
_entity_poly.pdbx_seq_one_letter_code
_entity_poly.pdbx_strand_id
1 'polypeptide(L)'
;DEVLTSAHSALRRNTARALMQIMKDMVRAHGDETRQLMLAHDFRSTALGTPRVVRRMLARYHLPEMPEAWNQLAFDDHVYDVNTKGRKTPTHLIMDAWIKGLRSITVVYDNSVDLEAATEVIHASGIVGISVRIGLEFSVPFYDRFVNLVWMPRGFSSGKGFLDFLRSPQMREMLEKGREVLHWRREVALHT
;
A
#
# COMPACT_ATOMS: atom_id res chain seq x y z
N ASP A 1 20.75 16.40 24.69
CA ASP A 1 21.15 16.22 23.27
C ASP A 1 20.44 15.02 22.61
N GLU A 2 20.31 13.85 23.28
CA GLU A 2 19.60 12.69 22.71
C GLU A 2 18.10 12.95 22.47
N VAL A 3 17.43 13.69 23.35
CA VAL A 3 16.02 14.03 23.22
C VAL A 3 15.77 14.97 22.03
N LEU A 4 16.69 15.91 21.79
CA LEU A 4 16.62 16.83 20.64
C LEU A 4 16.91 16.11 19.32
N THR A 5 17.83 15.13 19.31
CA THR A 5 18.15 14.35 18.13
C THR A 5 17.02 13.41 17.74
N SER A 6 16.38 12.78 18.73
CA SER A 6 15.20 11.93 18.52
C SER A 6 13.99 12.75 18.00
N ALA A 7 13.73 13.92 18.59
CA ALA A 7 12.65 14.81 18.13
C ALA A 7 12.89 15.35 16.71
N HIS A 8 14.13 15.56 16.32
CA HIS A 8 14.48 16.04 14.98
C HIS A 8 14.35 14.93 13.93
N SER A 9 14.69 13.70 14.27
CA SER A 9 14.52 12.52 13.43
C SER A 9 13.04 12.22 13.16
N ALA A 10 12.20 12.21 14.22
CA ALA A 10 10.76 12.04 14.11
C ALA A 10 10.11 13.13 13.23
N LEU A 11 10.60 14.37 13.33
CA LEU A 11 10.09 15.47 12.53
C LEU A 11 10.44 15.34 11.04
N ARG A 12 11.62 14.81 10.71
CA ARG A 12 12.01 14.55 9.31
C ARG A 12 11.08 13.56 8.62
N ARG A 13 10.72 12.48 9.30
CA ARG A 13 9.78 11.48 8.78
C ARG A 13 8.37 12.05 8.65
N ASN A 14 7.92 12.82 9.60
CA ASN A 14 6.64 13.55 9.53
C ASN A 14 6.64 14.58 8.40
N THR A 15 7.75 15.29 8.17
CA THR A 15 7.93 16.17 7.01
C THR A 15 7.75 15.40 5.71
N ALA A 16 8.43 14.27 5.56
CA ALA A 16 8.32 13.43 4.37
C ALA A 16 6.90 12.90 4.15
N ARG A 17 6.18 12.51 5.22
CA ARG A 17 4.77 12.10 5.15
C ARG A 17 3.87 13.22 4.64
N ALA A 18 4.05 14.44 5.15
CA ALA A 18 3.31 15.61 4.70
C ALA A 18 3.61 15.92 3.21
N LEU A 19 4.88 15.89 2.80
CA LEU A 19 5.28 16.09 1.41
C LEU A 19 4.67 15.04 0.47
N MET A 20 4.69 13.77 0.84
CA MET A 20 4.05 12.71 0.04
C MET A 20 2.54 12.90 -0.08
N GLN A 21 1.86 13.31 0.99
CA GLN A 21 0.43 13.61 0.93
C GLN A 21 0.14 14.79 -0.01
N ILE A 22 0.92 15.85 0.08
CA ILE A 22 0.78 17.02 -0.80
C ILE A 22 1.01 16.63 -2.27
N MET A 23 2.05 15.83 -2.55
CA MET A 23 2.30 15.31 -3.92
C MET A 23 1.12 14.50 -4.45
N LYS A 24 0.55 13.62 -3.63
CA LYS A 24 -0.64 12.85 -3.98
C LYS A 24 -1.82 13.75 -4.34
N ASP A 25 -2.06 14.78 -3.55
CA ASP A 25 -3.15 15.71 -3.78
C ASP A 25 -2.88 16.59 -5.01
N MET A 26 -1.62 16.90 -5.30
CA MET A 26 -1.20 17.63 -6.50
C MET A 26 -1.50 16.84 -7.78
N VAL A 27 -1.25 15.52 -7.78
CA VAL A 27 -1.62 14.63 -8.90
C VAL A 27 -3.13 14.55 -9.06
N ARG A 28 -3.89 14.47 -7.96
CA ARG A 28 -5.36 14.47 -7.99
C ARG A 28 -5.98 15.77 -8.49
N ALA A 29 -5.28 16.88 -8.26
CA ALA A 29 -5.70 18.20 -8.71
C ALA A 29 -5.29 18.50 -10.18
N HIS A 30 -4.94 17.48 -10.97
CA HIS A 30 -4.60 17.65 -12.38
C HIS A 30 -5.75 18.36 -13.12
N GLY A 31 -5.42 19.43 -13.83
CA GLY A 31 -6.41 20.29 -14.52
C GLY A 31 -6.97 21.46 -13.67
N ASP A 32 -6.70 21.49 -12.36
CA ASP A 32 -7.03 22.64 -11.49
C ASP A 32 -5.74 23.38 -11.12
N GLU A 33 -5.36 24.33 -11.98
CA GLU A 33 -4.11 25.09 -11.85
C GLU A 33 -4.03 25.86 -10.53
N THR A 34 -5.14 26.47 -10.10
CA THR A 34 -5.20 27.23 -8.84
C THR A 34 -4.89 26.34 -7.66
N ARG A 35 -5.51 25.16 -7.61
CA ARG A 35 -5.28 24.17 -6.56
C ARG A 35 -3.87 23.60 -6.64
N GLN A 36 -3.36 23.32 -7.84
CA GLN A 36 -1.98 22.85 -8.01
C GLN A 36 -0.96 23.87 -7.52
N LEU A 37 -1.14 25.17 -7.79
CA LEU A 37 -0.28 26.23 -7.29
C LEU A 37 -0.31 26.36 -5.75
N MET A 38 -1.48 26.25 -5.15
CA MET A 38 -1.60 26.23 -3.69
C MET A 38 -0.86 25.03 -3.08
N LEU A 39 -1.00 23.85 -3.68
CA LEU A 39 -0.32 22.64 -3.23
C LEU A 39 1.21 22.74 -3.42
N ALA A 40 1.66 23.32 -4.52
CA ALA A 40 3.09 23.58 -4.75
C ALA A 40 3.69 24.55 -3.72
N HIS A 41 2.93 25.58 -3.33
CA HIS A 41 3.31 26.49 -2.24
C HIS A 41 3.40 25.75 -0.90
N ASP A 42 2.41 24.91 -0.58
CA ASP A 42 2.40 24.11 0.64
C ASP A 42 3.57 23.10 0.66
N PHE A 43 3.86 22.48 -0.48
CA PHE A 43 5.02 21.59 -0.64
C PHE A 43 6.34 22.31 -0.31
N ARG A 44 6.57 23.45 -0.94
CA ARG A 44 7.77 24.26 -0.67
C ARG A 44 7.86 24.71 0.79
N SER A 45 6.74 25.19 1.34
CA SER A 45 6.66 25.62 2.73
C SER A 45 6.95 24.48 3.71
N THR A 46 6.51 23.25 3.40
CA THR A 46 6.77 22.06 4.20
C THR A 46 8.23 21.63 4.09
N ALA A 47 8.79 21.63 2.87
CA ALA A 47 10.16 21.17 2.62
C ALA A 47 11.22 22.03 3.29
N LEU A 48 10.99 23.35 3.31
CA LEU A 48 11.90 24.35 3.87
C LEU A 48 11.49 24.84 5.26
N GLY A 49 10.39 24.31 5.80
CA GLY A 49 9.74 24.85 6.98
C GLY A 49 10.40 24.47 8.30
N THR A 50 10.18 25.32 9.28
CA THR A 50 10.52 25.04 10.68
C THR A 50 9.59 23.94 11.23
N PRO A 51 9.93 23.29 12.38
CA PRO A 51 9.07 22.33 13.04
C PRO A 51 7.61 22.79 13.25
N ARG A 52 7.44 24.08 13.54
CA ARG A 52 6.10 24.67 13.71
C ARG A 52 5.29 24.66 12.39
N VAL A 53 5.95 24.93 11.27
CA VAL A 53 5.32 24.88 9.94
C VAL A 53 4.93 23.45 9.58
N VAL A 54 5.81 22.48 9.82
CA VAL A 54 5.54 21.05 9.55
C VAL A 54 4.34 20.58 10.36
N ARG A 55 4.25 20.89 11.66
CA ARG A 55 3.09 20.53 12.50
C ARG A 55 1.78 21.14 12.00
N ARG A 56 1.83 22.40 11.54
CA ARG A 56 0.67 23.04 10.91
C ARG A 56 0.24 22.33 9.62
N MET A 57 1.18 21.87 8.81
CA MET A 57 0.88 21.11 7.59
C MET A 57 0.35 19.71 7.91
N LEU A 58 0.92 19.01 8.88
CA LEU A 58 0.35 17.74 9.35
C LEU A 58 -1.13 17.91 9.75
N ALA A 59 -1.44 18.91 10.55
CA ALA A 59 -2.83 19.21 10.95
C ALA A 59 -3.72 19.54 9.75
N ARG A 60 -3.24 20.37 8.81
CA ARG A 60 -3.96 20.75 7.58
C ARG A 60 -4.31 19.54 6.70
N TYR A 61 -3.42 18.57 6.62
CA TYR A 61 -3.60 17.37 5.82
C TYR A 61 -4.11 16.16 6.65
N HIS A 62 -4.61 16.40 7.84
CA HIS A 62 -5.18 15.39 8.74
C HIS A 62 -4.21 14.22 9.02
N LEU A 63 -2.94 14.53 9.11
CA LEU A 63 -1.89 13.57 9.47
C LEU A 63 -1.50 13.76 10.94
N PRO A 64 -1.67 12.75 11.80
CA PRO A 64 -1.16 12.83 13.17
C PRO A 64 0.37 12.92 13.16
N GLU A 65 0.95 13.71 14.06
CA GLU A 65 2.38 13.67 14.33
C GLU A 65 2.70 12.31 14.97
N MET A 66 3.58 11.55 14.34
CA MET A 66 3.96 10.23 14.81
C MET A 66 5.38 10.24 15.34
N PRO A 67 5.63 9.77 16.57
CA PRO A 67 6.95 9.42 17.04
C PRO A 67 7.55 8.32 16.16
N GLU A 68 8.84 8.34 15.94
CA GLU A 68 9.52 7.37 15.06
C GLU A 68 9.31 5.91 15.49
N ALA A 69 9.25 5.65 16.80
CA ALA A 69 8.98 4.34 17.36
C ALA A 69 7.60 3.76 16.97
N TRP A 70 6.59 4.60 16.76
CA TRP A 70 5.24 4.16 16.39
C TRP A 70 5.17 3.64 14.96
N ASN A 71 5.97 4.20 14.05
CA ASN A 71 6.03 3.76 12.65
C ASN A 71 6.51 2.31 12.48
N GLN A 72 7.04 1.70 13.54
CA GLN A 72 7.62 0.36 13.47
C GLN A 72 6.68 -0.74 13.99
N LEU A 73 5.55 -0.39 14.58
CA LEU A 73 4.65 -1.34 15.25
C LEU A 73 3.34 -1.59 14.52
N ALA A 74 2.88 -0.63 13.72
CA ALA A 74 1.60 -0.75 13.02
C ALA A 74 1.70 -1.64 11.78
N PHE A 75 0.70 -2.50 11.59
CA PHE A 75 0.56 -3.37 10.43
C PHE A 75 -0.90 -3.45 9.99
N ASP A 76 -1.12 -3.87 8.74
CA ASP A 76 -2.44 -4.21 8.22
C ASP A 76 -2.32 -5.48 7.39
N ASP A 77 -2.86 -6.57 7.89
CA ASP A 77 -2.69 -7.90 7.29
C ASP A 77 -3.75 -8.26 6.25
N HIS A 78 -4.65 -7.32 5.89
CA HIS A 78 -5.69 -7.61 4.90
C HIS A 78 -6.10 -6.36 4.11
N VAL A 79 -5.31 -6.02 3.09
CA VAL A 79 -5.60 -4.88 2.20
C VAL A 79 -5.75 -5.33 0.76
N TYR A 80 -6.53 -4.58 -0.01
CA TYR A 80 -6.76 -4.84 -1.42
C TYR A 80 -6.30 -3.66 -2.27
N ASP A 81 -5.76 -3.94 -3.44
CA ASP A 81 -5.51 -2.96 -4.49
C ASP A 81 -6.62 -2.97 -5.57
N VAL A 82 -6.46 -2.14 -6.59
CA VAL A 82 -7.44 -1.99 -7.69
C VAL A 82 -7.59 -3.26 -8.54
N ASN A 83 -6.62 -4.19 -8.48
CA ASN A 83 -6.68 -5.45 -9.23
C ASN A 83 -7.62 -6.47 -8.58
N THR A 84 -8.15 -6.16 -7.39
CA THR A 84 -9.14 -6.96 -6.67
C THR A 84 -10.34 -6.12 -6.22
N LYS A 85 -10.49 -5.92 -4.93
CA LYS A 85 -11.62 -5.21 -4.30
C LYS A 85 -11.26 -3.78 -3.87
N GLY A 86 -10.00 -3.39 -4.01
CA GLY A 86 -9.52 -2.07 -3.63
C GLY A 86 -9.76 -0.99 -4.70
N ARG A 87 -9.38 0.23 -4.35
CA ARG A 87 -9.56 1.41 -5.21
C ARG A 87 -8.23 2.09 -5.59
N LYS A 88 -7.12 1.58 -5.09
CA LYS A 88 -5.79 2.18 -5.24
C LYS A 88 -4.90 1.27 -6.06
N THR A 89 -4.11 1.86 -6.94
CA THR A 89 -3.03 1.13 -7.60
C THR A 89 -2.04 0.60 -6.57
N PRO A 90 -1.26 -0.45 -6.89
CA PRO A 90 -0.27 -1.01 -5.99
C PRO A 90 0.66 0.04 -5.38
N THR A 91 1.26 0.91 -6.19
CA THR A 91 2.13 2.00 -5.72
C THR A 91 1.40 2.97 -4.79
N HIS A 92 0.18 3.39 -5.11
CA HIS A 92 -0.63 4.25 -4.24
C HIS A 92 -0.96 3.61 -2.90
N LEU A 93 -1.22 2.30 -2.89
CA LEU A 93 -1.47 1.54 -1.66
C LEU A 93 -0.25 1.56 -0.74
N ILE A 94 0.93 1.31 -1.29
CA ILE A 94 2.21 1.36 -0.56
C ILE A 94 2.49 2.78 -0.04
N MET A 95 2.29 3.81 -0.86
CA MET A 95 2.44 5.21 -0.42
C MET A 95 1.51 5.54 0.75
N ASP A 96 0.25 5.12 0.69
CA ASP A 96 -0.71 5.34 1.77
C ASP A 96 -0.32 4.60 3.06
N ALA A 97 0.13 3.35 2.94
CA ALA A 97 0.62 2.57 4.07
C ALA A 97 1.81 3.28 4.75
N TRP A 98 2.76 3.77 3.95
CA TRP A 98 3.90 4.51 4.46
C TRP A 98 3.50 5.83 5.13
N ILE A 99 2.60 6.62 4.50
CA ILE A 99 2.09 7.88 5.07
C ILE A 99 1.38 7.62 6.41
N LYS A 100 0.64 6.52 6.52
CA LYS A 100 -0.02 6.11 7.77
C LYS A 100 0.92 5.56 8.83
N GLY A 101 2.19 5.36 8.50
CA GLY A 101 3.20 4.83 9.42
C GLY A 101 3.09 3.31 9.63
N LEU A 102 2.57 2.57 8.66
CA LEU A 102 2.55 1.11 8.71
C LEU A 102 3.95 0.56 8.45
N ARG A 103 4.37 -0.41 9.24
CA ARG A 103 5.61 -1.17 9.03
C ARG A 103 5.44 -2.28 8.02
N SER A 104 4.29 -2.94 8.05
CA SER A 104 4.00 -4.06 7.18
C SER A 104 2.55 -4.07 6.73
N ILE A 105 2.33 -4.59 5.52
CA ILE A 105 1.00 -4.85 5.00
C ILE A 105 0.96 -6.22 4.31
N THR A 106 -0.22 -6.83 4.28
CA THR A 106 -0.50 -7.99 3.44
C THR A 106 -1.50 -7.60 2.36
N VAL A 107 -1.04 -7.58 1.11
CA VAL A 107 -1.92 -7.33 -0.04
C VAL A 107 -2.55 -8.64 -0.47
N VAL A 108 -3.87 -8.70 -0.44
CA VAL A 108 -4.65 -9.92 -0.72
C VAL A 108 -5.29 -9.84 -2.09
N TYR A 109 -5.11 -10.89 -2.89
CA TYR A 109 -5.68 -11.03 -4.22
C TYR A 109 -6.72 -12.15 -4.23
N ASP A 110 -7.82 -11.96 -4.95
CA ASP A 110 -8.92 -12.90 -5.02
C ASP A 110 -8.65 -13.96 -6.12
N ASN A 111 -8.53 -15.22 -5.70
CA ASN A 111 -8.30 -16.44 -6.51
C ASN A 111 -7.07 -16.43 -7.44
N SER A 112 -6.58 -15.29 -7.84
CA SER A 112 -5.41 -15.15 -8.71
C SER A 112 -4.67 -13.86 -8.41
N VAL A 113 -3.38 -13.78 -8.73
CA VAL A 113 -2.57 -12.58 -8.64
C VAL A 113 -1.99 -12.23 -9.99
N ASP A 114 -2.10 -10.95 -10.35
CA ASP A 114 -1.38 -10.42 -11.51
C ASP A 114 0.10 -10.24 -11.14
N LEU A 115 0.99 -10.78 -11.98
CA LEU A 115 2.44 -10.72 -11.74
C LEU A 115 3.00 -9.30 -11.85
N GLU A 116 2.39 -8.44 -12.68
CA GLU A 116 2.80 -7.04 -12.80
C GLU A 116 2.43 -6.28 -11.52
N ALA A 117 1.20 -6.45 -11.04
CA ALA A 117 0.74 -5.87 -9.78
C ALA A 117 1.60 -6.34 -8.60
N ALA A 118 1.89 -7.64 -8.49
CA ALA A 118 2.76 -8.18 -7.45
C ALA A 118 4.17 -7.59 -7.52
N THR A 119 4.71 -7.43 -8.73
CA THR A 119 6.02 -6.83 -8.95
C THR A 119 6.04 -5.37 -8.54
N GLU A 120 5.00 -4.60 -8.90
CA GLU A 120 4.85 -3.20 -8.53
C GLU A 120 4.77 -3.04 -7.01
N VAL A 121 3.95 -3.84 -6.31
CA VAL A 121 3.85 -3.85 -4.84
C VAL A 121 5.20 -4.08 -4.19
N ILE A 122 5.93 -5.13 -4.62
CA ILE A 122 7.22 -5.51 -4.04
C ILE A 122 8.26 -4.42 -4.31
N HIS A 123 8.30 -3.86 -5.52
CA HIS A 123 9.26 -2.82 -5.87
C HIS A 123 9.00 -1.53 -5.08
N ALA A 124 7.75 -1.06 -5.07
CA ALA A 124 7.36 0.14 -4.32
C ALA A 124 7.65 -0.01 -2.81
N SER A 125 7.35 -1.19 -2.24
CA SER A 125 7.62 -1.46 -0.82
C SER A 125 9.10 -1.42 -0.47
N GLY A 126 9.96 -1.91 -1.37
CA GLY A 126 11.42 -1.85 -1.25
C GLY A 126 11.95 -0.42 -1.23
N ILE A 127 11.38 0.47 -2.05
CA ILE A 127 11.77 1.89 -2.10
C ILE A 127 11.47 2.61 -0.78
N VAL A 128 10.29 2.39 -0.21
CA VAL A 128 9.86 3.10 1.02
C VAL A 128 10.19 2.36 2.31
N GLY A 129 10.71 1.13 2.24
CA GLY A 129 11.11 0.34 3.41
C GLY A 129 9.94 -0.26 4.21
N ILE A 130 8.81 -0.56 3.55
CA ILE A 130 7.69 -1.29 4.15
C ILE A 130 7.85 -2.78 3.86
N SER A 131 7.61 -3.63 4.87
CA SER A 131 7.52 -5.08 4.66
C SER A 131 6.17 -5.42 4.01
N VAL A 132 6.21 -6.12 2.89
CA VAL A 132 5.01 -6.56 2.18
C VAL A 132 4.92 -8.08 2.14
N ARG A 133 3.70 -8.59 2.34
CA ARG A 133 3.32 -9.97 2.03
C ARG A 133 2.23 -9.94 0.96
N ILE A 134 2.17 -10.99 0.18
CA ILE A 134 1.09 -11.21 -0.78
C ILE A 134 0.33 -12.46 -0.35
N GLY A 135 -0.98 -12.32 -0.25
CA GLY A 135 -1.92 -13.39 0.06
C GLY A 135 -2.86 -13.66 -1.10
N LEU A 136 -3.36 -14.88 -1.18
CA LEU A 136 -4.41 -15.31 -2.10
C LEU A 136 -5.62 -15.74 -1.30
N GLU A 137 -6.76 -15.10 -1.56
CA GLU A 137 -8.04 -15.44 -0.96
C GLU A 137 -8.79 -16.40 -1.87
N PHE A 138 -9.21 -17.53 -1.34
CA PHE A 138 -10.00 -18.54 -2.04
C PHE A 138 -11.33 -18.74 -1.33
N SER A 139 -12.42 -18.77 -2.08
CA SER A 139 -13.70 -19.26 -1.57
C SER A 139 -13.79 -20.75 -1.77
N VAL A 140 -13.81 -21.50 -0.68
CA VAL A 140 -13.89 -22.96 -0.70
C VAL A 140 -15.22 -23.44 -0.10
N PRO A 141 -15.85 -24.48 -0.66
CA PRO A 141 -17.04 -25.06 -0.07
C PRO A 141 -16.69 -25.75 1.25
N PHE A 142 -17.49 -25.48 2.27
CA PHE A 142 -17.37 -26.11 3.57
C PHE A 142 -18.77 -26.43 4.11
N TYR A 143 -19.14 -27.69 4.04
CA TYR A 143 -20.50 -28.19 4.30
C TYR A 143 -21.55 -27.50 3.40
N ASP A 144 -22.49 -26.75 4.02
CA ASP A 144 -23.59 -26.05 3.38
C ASP A 144 -23.30 -24.59 3.00
N ARG A 145 -22.04 -24.13 3.18
CA ARG A 145 -21.64 -22.74 2.94
C ARG A 145 -20.27 -22.64 2.31
N PHE A 146 -19.95 -21.44 1.82
CA PHE A 146 -18.60 -21.09 1.40
C PHE A 146 -17.86 -20.36 2.52
N VAL A 147 -16.58 -20.66 2.70
CA VAL A 147 -15.65 -19.95 3.57
C VAL A 147 -14.50 -19.39 2.75
N ASN A 148 -14.05 -18.19 3.12
CA ASN A 148 -12.89 -17.58 2.50
C ASN A 148 -11.64 -17.95 3.28
N LEU A 149 -10.67 -18.53 2.59
CA LEU A 149 -9.35 -18.86 3.12
C LEU A 149 -8.31 -17.94 2.49
N VAL A 150 -7.47 -17.33 3.31
CA VAL A 150 -6.34 -16.54 2.83
C VAL A 150 -5.07 -17.36 3.00
N TRP A 151 -4.47 -17.73 1.87
CA TRP A 151 -3.18 -18.39 1.84
C TRP A 151 -2.07 -17.37 1.68
N MET A 152 -1.15 -17.34 2.63
CA MET A 152 0.03 -16.47 2.64
C MET A 152 1.28 -17.33 2.59
N PRO A 153 1.91 -17.49 1.41
CA PRO A 153 3.15 -18.24 1.30
C PRO A 153 4.28 -17.56 2.09
N ARG A 154 5.07 -18.38 2.78
CA ARG A 154 6.16 -17.94 3.66
C ARG A 154 7.48 -18.62 3.26
N GLY A 155 8.57 -18.16 3.84
CA GLY A 155 9.90 -18.78 3.63
C GLY A 155 10.73 -18.18 2.51
N PHE A 156 10.33 -17.04 1.96
CA PHE A 156 11.11 -16.33 0.95
C PHE A 156 12.06 -15.34 1.60
N SER A 157 13.34 -15.41 1.24
CA SER A 157 14.37 -14.49 1.73
C SER A 157 14.37 -13.12 1.02
N SER A 158 13.70 -13.03 -0.13
CA SER A 158 13.63 -11.81 -0.94
C SER A 158 12.35 -11.74 -1.78
N GLY A 159 11.94 -10.51 -2.16
CA GLY A 159 10.84 -10.29 -3.10
C GLY A 159 11.08 -10.95 -4.46
N LYS A 160 12.32 -10.99 -4.94
CA LYS A 160 12.68 -11.70 -6.17
C LYS A 160 12.38 -13.20 -6.05
N GLY A 161 12.81 -13.85 -4.98
CA GLY A 161 12.54 -15.28 -4.75
C GLY A 161 11.04 -15.59 -4.70
N PHE A 162 10.24 -14.68 -4.14
CA PHE A 162 8.79 -14.80 -4.16
C PHE A 162 8.22 -14.66 -5.59
N LEU A 163 8.68 -13.70 -6.38
CA LEU A 163 8.22 -13.53 -7.77
C LEU A 163 8.63 -14.73 -8.65
N ASP A 164 9.82 -15.28 -8.44
CA ASP A 164 10.26 -16.48 -9.14
C ASP A 164 9.39 -17.70 -8.77
N PHE A 165 8.98 -17.81 -7.51
CA PHE A 165 8.01 -18.81 -7.07
C PHE A 165 6.65 -18.64 -7.78
N LEU A 166 6.11 -17.43 -7.87
CA LEU A 166 4.85 -17.16 -8.59
C LEU A 166 4.94 -17.50 -10.08
N ARG A 167 6.14 -17.43 -10.68
CA ARG A 167 6.40 -17.78 -12.06
C ARG A 167 6.62 -19.29 -12.29
N SER A 168 6.70 -20.07 -11.22
CA SER A 168 6.88 -21.53 -11.34
C SER A 168 5.71 -22.18 -12.10
N PRO A 169 5.93 -23.31 -12.80
CA PRO A 169 4.87 -23.97 -13.58
C PRO A 169 3.64 -24.34 -12.74
N GLN A 170 3.87 -24.83 -11.52
CA GLN A 170 2.80 -25.20 -10.59
C GLN A 170 1.95 -23.98 -10.17
N MET A 171 2.61 -22.86 -9.86
CA MET A 171 1.91 -21.63 -9.48
C MET A 171 1.17 -21.03 -10.68
N ARG A 172 1.75 -21.06 -11.87
CA ARG A 172 1.07 -20.59 -13.09
C ARG A 172 -0.24 -21.32 -13.33
N GLU A 173 -0.22 -22.65 -13.26
CA GLU A 173 -1.43 -23.47 -13.41
C GLU A 173 -2.50 -23.12 -12.36
N MET A 174 -2.09 -22.98 -11.10
CA MET A 174 -3.01 -22.59 -10.02
C MET A 174 -3.61 -21.19 -10.23
N LEU A 175 -2.79 -20.22 -10.62
CA LEU A 175 -3.23 -18.86 -10.87
C LEU A 175 -4.13 -18.76 -12.11
N GLU A 176 -3.92 -19.61 -13.11
CA GLU A 176 -4.75 -19.68 -14.31
C GLU A 176 -6.14 -20.24 -13.98
N LYS A 177 -6.20 -21.35 -13.26
CA LYS A 177 -7.49 -21.86 -12.70
C LYS A 177 -8.21 -20.83 -11.84
N GLY A 178 -7.50 -20.07 -11.03
CA GLY A 178 -8.05 -18.97 -10.26
C GLY A 178 -8.67 -17.86 -11.13
N ARG A 179 -8.03 -17.53 -12.25
CA ARG A 179 -8.58 -16.56 -13.24
C ARG A 179 -9.85 -17.07 -13.91
N GLU A 180 -9.93 -18.35 -14.25
CA GLU A 180 -11.14 -18.97 -14.79
C GLU A 180 -12.31 -18.85 -13.82
N VAL A 181 -12.08 -19.10 -12.52
CA VAL A 181 -13.10 -18.93 -11.48
C VAL A 181 -13.58 -17.49 -11.39
N LEU A 182 -12.66 -16.51 -11.47
CA LEU A 182 -13.02 -15.08 -11.46
C LEU A 182 -13.84 -14.69 -12.70
N HIS A 183 -13.47 -15.20 -13.86
CA HIS A 183 -14.21 -14.98 -15.11
C HIS A 183 -15.64 -15.54 -15.01
N TRP A 184 -15.77 -16.78 -14.62
CA TRP A 184 -17.06 -17.41 -14.40
C TRP A 184 -17.96 -16.65 -13.41
N ARG A 185 -17.41 -16.19 -12.28
CA ARG A 185 -18.15 -15.38 -11.29
C ARG A 185 -18.66 -14.07 -11.87
N ARG A 186 -17.87 -13.42 -12.72
CA ARG A 186 -18.29 -12.18 -13.39
C ARG A 186 -19.42 -12.43 -14.37
N GLU A 187 -19.36 -13.49 -15.14
CA GLU A 187 -20.42 -13.86 -16.08
C GLU A 187 -21.73 -14.17 -15.35
N VAL A 188 -21.70 -14.96 -14.28
CA VAL A 188 -22.89 -15.26 -13.47
C VAL A 188 -23.49 -13.98 -12.88
N ALA A 189 -22.67 -13.07 -12.38
CA ALA A 189 -23.16 -11.79 -11.81
C ALA A 189 -23.74 -10.83 -12.85
N LEU A 190 -23.43 -10.98 -14.14
CA LEU A 190 -24.00 -10.17 -15.22
C LEU A 190 -25.36 -10.71 -15.71
N HIS A 191 -25.70 -11.96 -15.37
CA HIS A 191 -26.94 -12.62 -15.79
C HIS A 191 -27.98 -12.78 -14.66
N THR A 192 -27.67 -12.27 -13.46
CA THR A 192 -28.57 -12.16 -12.31
C THR A 192 -28.93 -10.72 -12.01
#